data_e632eca971bd031eff2df20c1b956257
#
_entry.id   e632eca971bd031eff2df20c1b956257
#
_cell.length_a   1.000
_cell.length_b   1.000
_cell.length_c   1.000
_cell.angle_alpha   90.00
_cell.angle_beta   90.00
_cell.angle_gamma   90.00
#
_symmetry.space_group_name_H-M   'P 1'
#
loop_
_entity.id
_entity.type
_entity.pdbx_description
1 polymer ?
#
loop_
_entity_poly.entity_id
_entity_poly.type
_entity_poly.pdbx_seq_one_letter_code
_entity_poly.pdbx_strand_id
1 'polypeptide(L)'
;MHKIILFITIAAMAFSSQAQENQNNNTTTMDKLSYALGLSMGQNFKGSGVAKLNIDDFADALRAVYDDTEKKMTYDEAKQVVTEFFTNLEAEARANNERLGKEFLENNKKQEGVKVTASGLQYQIVKEGTGIKPGPNDVVTVHYTGRLIDGTVFDSSVERGEPATFAVGQVIPGWVEGLQMMNEGSAWRFFIPSELAYGSHGTGPIQPNSTLIFDVQLIKVTKK
;
A
#
# COMPACT_ATOMS: atom_id res chain seq x y z
N MET A 1 -15.23 2.15 -12.13
CA MET A 1 -15.94 1.93 -10.86
C MET A 1 -15.73 0.49 -10.45
N HIS A 2 -14.62 0.20 -9.75
CA HIS A 2 -14.37 -1.13 -9.18
C HIS A 2 -14.66 -1.02 -7.69
N LYS A 3 -15.76 -1.68 -7.29
CA LYS A 3 -16.19 -1.77 -5.89
C LYS A 3 -15.16 -2.62 -5.16
N ILE A 4 -14.51 -2.06 -4.15
CA ILE A 4 -13.76 -2.82 -3.16
C ILE A 4 -14.82 -3.55 -2.31
N ILE A 5 -15.14 -4.77 -2.72
CA ILE A 5 -15.90 -5.71 -1.90
C ILE A 5 -14.84 -6.49 -1.11
N LEU A 6 -14.74 -6.18 0.17
CA LEU A 6 -13.94 -6.93 1.13
C LEU A 6 -14.57 -8.33 1.28
N PHE A 7 -14.14 -9.29 0.47
CA PHE A 7 -14.49 -10.70 0.66
C PHE A 7 -13.66 -11.25 1.81
N ILE A 8 -14.30 -11.42 2.97
CA ILE A 8 -13.81 -12.33 4.00
C ILE A 8 -14.17 -13.74 3.51
N THR A 9 -13.26 -14.40 2.80
CA THR A 9 -13.38 -15.82 2.50
C THR A 9 -13.05 -16.61 3.76
N ILE A 10 -14.08 -17.00 4.49
CA ILE A 10 -13.97 -18.00 5.55
C ILE A 10 -13.93 -19.36 4.86
N ALA A 11 -12.77 -20.00 4.85
CA ALA A 11 -12.62 -21.39 4.47
C ALA A 11 -13.33 -22.27 5.53
N ALA A 12 -14.48 -22.82 5.19
CA ALA A 12 -15.18 -23.81 6.01
C ALA A 12 -14.42 -25.13 5.95
N MET A 13 -13.63 -25.45 6.97
CA MET A 13 -13.23 -26.82 7.25
C MET A 13 -14.23 -27.41 8.22
N ALA A 14 -14.98 -28.42 7.74
CA ALA A 14 -15.88 -29.22 8.55
C ALA A 14 -15.06 -30.09 9.51
N PHE A 15 -15.14 -29.82 10.81
CA PHE A 15 -14.75 -30.73 11.85
C PHE A 15 -16.00 -31.21 12.59
N SER A 16 -16.21 -32.53 12.57
CA SER A 16 -17.25 -33.22 13.30
C SER A 16 -17.06 -33.02 14.82
N SER A 17 -18.08 -32.44 15.45
CA SER A 17 -18.16 -32.28 16.90
C SER A 17 -18.57 -33.57 17.58
N GLN A 18 -17.75 -34.06 18.50
CA GLN A 18 -18.23 -34.89 19.62
C GLN A 18 -18.37 -33.98 20.83
N ALA A 19 -19.61 -33.78 21.21
CA ALA A 19 -19.95 -33.11 22.46
C ALA A 19 -19.61 -34.05 23.63
N GLN A 20 -18.79 -33.59 24.53
CA GLN A 20 -18.59 -34.18 25.85
C GLN A 20 -18.92 -33.12 26.89
N GLU A 21 -20.08 -33.29 27.52
CA GLU A 21 -20.48 -32.58 28.75
C GLU A 21 -19.41 -32.80 29.82
N ASN A 22 -18.88 -31.71 30.38
CA ASN A 22 -18.23 -31.77 31.66
C ASN A 22 -18.57 -30.52 32.51
N GLN A 23 -19.04 -30.78 33.71
CA GLN A 23 -19.58 -29.84 34.69
C GLN A 23 -18.50 -28.99 35.36
N ASN A 24 -18.83 -27.76 35.64
CA ASN A 24 -18.41 -26.88 36.72
C ASN A 24 -16.96 -26.91 37.20
N ASN A 25 -16.18 -25.93 36.71
CA ASN A 25 -15.28 -25.19 37.57
C ASN A 25 -15.18 -23.75 37.04
N ASN A 26 -15.51 -22.78 37.88
CA ASN A 26 -15.61 -21.36 37.61
C ASN A 26 -14.21 -20.70 37.52
N THR A 27 -13.39 -21.21 36.59
CA THR A 27 -12.28 -20.48 35.97
C THR A 27 -12.74 -20.24 34.55
N THR A 28 -12.94 -18.97 34.17
CA THR A 28 -13.24 -18.56 32.80
C THR A 28 -12.10 -19.04 31.91
N THR A 29 -12.21 -20.30 31.46
CA THR A 29 -11.28 -20.87 30.50
C THR A 29 -11.48 -20.09 29.19
N MET A 30 -10.45 -19.35 28.80
CA MET A 30 -10.45 -18.58 27.56
C MET A 30 -10.84 -19.49 26.38
N ASP A 31 -11.93 -19.14 25.69
CA ASP A 31 -12.24 -19.78 24.40
C ASP A 31 -11.19 -19.35 23.39
N LYS A 32 -10.35 -20.29 23.01
CA LYS A 32 -9.20 -20.04 22.12
C LYS A 32 -9.64 -19.55 20.74
N LEU A 33 -10.74 -20.03 20.21
CA LEU A 33 -11.26 -19.64 18.90
C LEU A 33 -11.75 -18.20 18.93
N SER A 34 -12.60 -17.88 19.90
CA SER A 34 -13.14 -16.52 20.07
C SER A 34 -12.04 -15.50 20.28
N TYR A 35 -11.03 -15.83 21.10
CA TYR A 35 -9.88 -14.96 21.32
C TYR A 35 -9.02 -14.77 20.07
N ALA A 36 -8.76 -15.85 19.31
CA ALA A 36 -8.01 -15.79 18.07
C ALA A 36 -8.72 -14.96 16.99
N LEU A 37 -10.05 -15.09 16.89
CA LEU A 37 -10.86 -14.25 16.00
C LEU A 37 -10.79 -12.78 16.41
N GLY A 38 -10.90 -12.49 17.70
CA GLY A 38 -10.76 -11.13 18.23
C GLY A 38 -9.40 -10.50 17.90
N LEU A 39 -8.29 -11.26 18.08
CA LEU A 39 -6.95 -10.81 17.71
C LEU A 39 -6.82 -10.51 16.22
N SER A 40 -7.32 -11.41 15.38
CA SER A 40 -7.28 -11.26 13.92
C SER A 40 -8.08 -10.04 13.45
N MET A 41 -9.30 -9.87 13.96
CA MET A 41 -10.15 -8.73 13.64
C MET A 41 -9.55 -7.41 14.15
N GLY A 42 -9.05 -7.39 15.38
CA GLY A 42 -8.40 -6.21 15.94
C GLY A 42 -7.17 -5.77 15.15
N GLN A 43 -6.33 -6.72 14.73
CA GLN A 43 -5.19 -6.45 13.87
C GLN A 43 -5.62 -5.89 12.50
N ASN A 44 -6.66 -6.47 11.88
CA ASN A 44 -7.19 -6.01 10.60
C ASN A 44 -7.79 -4.61 10.71
N PHE A 45 -8.59 -4.32 11.73
CA PHE A 45 -9.17 -3.00 11.94
C PHE A 45 -8.09 -1.94 12.14
N LYS A 46 -7.09 -2.23 12.99
CA LYS A 46 -5.96 -1.34 13.22
C LYS A 46 -5.16 -1.10 11.93
N GLY A 47 -4.90 -2.14 11.17
CA GLY A 47 -4.21 -2.06 9.87
C GLY A 47 -4.99 -1.30 8.81
N SER A 48 -6.34 -1.30 8.90
CA SER A 48 -7.22 -0.54 8.00
C SER A 48 -7.48 0.91 8.44
N GLY A 49 -6.79 1.40 9.48
CA GLY A 49 -6.91 2.78 9.94
C GLY A 49 -8.00 3.04 10.98
N VAL A 50 -8.67 2.00 11.50
CA VAL A 50 -9.59 2.14 12.64
C VAL A 50 -8.76 2.32 13.91
N ALA A 51 -8.35 3.55 14.19
CA ALA A 51 -7.44 3.88 15.31
C ALA A 51 -8.09 3.67 16.68
N LYS A 52 -9.40 3.79 16.78
CA LYS A 52 -10.18 3.61 18.01
C LYS A 52 -11.44 2.82 17.71
N LEU A 53 -11.70 1.81 18.54
CA LEU A 53 -12.92 1.02 18.50
C LEU A 53 -13.49 0.98 19.92
N ASN A 54 -14.79 1.28 20.07
CA ASN A 54 -15.49 1.01 21.30
C ASN A 54 -15.77 -0.51 21.39
N ILE A 55 -15.03 -1.19 22.23
CA ILE A 55 -15.08 -2.65 22.35
C ILE A 55 -16.43 -3.12 22.89
N ASP A 56 -17.06 -2.35 23.78
CA ASP A 56 -18.33 -2.73 24.37
C ASP A 56 -19.46 -2.66 23.34
N ASP A 57 -19.54 -1.57 22.56
CA ASP A 57 -20.53 -1.46 21.47
C ASP A 57 -20.29 -2.52 20.39
N PHE A 58 -19.03 -2.84 20.08
CA PHE A 58 -18.68 -3.89 19.14
C PHE A 58 -19.11 -5.27 19.64
N ALA A 59 -18.86 -5.57 20.93
CA ALA A 59 -19.27 -6.81 21.55
C ALA A 59 -20.81 -6.92 21.64
N ASP A 60 -21.50 -5.82 21.96
CA ASP A 60 -22.96 -5.77 22.00
C ASP A 60 -23.58 -6.06 20.64
N ALA A 61 -23.01 -5.49 19.56
CA ALA A 61 -23.47 -5.79 18.20
C ALA A 61 -23.27 -7.26 17.84
N LEU A 62 -22.13 -7.88 18.23
CA LEU A 62 -21.92 -9.31 18.04
C LEU A 62 -22.93 -10.14 18.82
N ARG A 63 -23.19 -9.83 20.10
CA ARG A 63 -24.22 -10.51 20.91
C ARG A 63 -25.59 -10.43 20.25
N ALA A 64 -26.00 -9.22 19.79
CA ALA A 64 -27.30 -9.05 19.14
C ALA A 64 -27.46 -9.89 17.87
N VAL A 65 -26.35 -10.17 17.16
CA VAL A 65 -26.35 -11.06 15.98
C VAL A 65 -26.46 -12.53 16.38
N TYR A 66 -25.65 -12.98 17.37
CA TYR A 66 -25.62 -14.39 17.77
C TYR A 66 -26.84 -14.84 18.58
N ASP A 67 -27.41 -13.92 19.37
CA ASP A 67 -28.57 -14.19 20.24
C ASP A 67 -29.91 -13.85 19.56
N ASP A 68 -29.90 -13.43 18.28
CA ASP A 68 -31.09 -13.00 17.51
C ASP A 68 -31.95 -11.95 18.24
N THR A 69 -31.26 -11.03 18.96
CA THR A 69 -31.93 -9.95 19.68
C THR A 69 -32.07 -8.69 18.83
N GLU A 70 -32.84 -7.71 19.35
CA GLU A 70 -33.01 -6.42 18.70
C GLU A 70 -31.65 -5.70 18.48
N LYS A 71 -31.43 -5.24 17.26
CA LYS A 71 -30.23 -4.52 16.87
C LYS A 71 -30.46 -3.02 16.99
N LYS A 72 -29.47 -2.28 17.53
CA LYS A 72 -29.55 -0.82 17.72
C LYS A 72 -29.59 -0.02 16.40
N MET A 73 -29.27 -0.66 15.27
CA MET A 73 -29.37 -0.12 13.92
C MET A 73 -29.60 -1.24 12.90
N THR A 74 -30.13 -0.90 11.75
CA THR A 74 -30.31 -1.82 10.63
C THR A 74 -28.96 -2.13 9.94
N TYR A 75 -28.91 -3.22 9.16
CA TYR A 75 -27.71 -3.54 8.37
C TYR A 75 -27.39 -2.49 7.31
N ASP A 76 -28.39 -1.81 6.76
CA ASP A 76 -28.19 -0.75 5.78
C ASP A 76 -27.60 0.50 6.42
N GLU A 77 -28.07 0.90 7.60
CA GLU A 77 -27.47 1.97 8.39
C GLU A 77 -26.03 1.64 8.80
N ALA A 78 -25.78 0.43 9.29
CA ALA A 78 -24.42 -0.01 9.63
C ALA A 78 -23.48 0.03 8.42
N LYS A 79 -23.94 -0.43 7.25
CA LYS A 79 -23.18 -0.37 6.00
C LYS A 79 -22.88 1.07 5.59
N GLN A 80 -23.85 1.97 5.74
CA GLN A 80 -23.66 3.40 5.44
C GLN A 80 -22.59 4.00 6.34
N VAL A 81 -22.68 3.81 7.65
CA VAL A 81 -21.71 4.32 8.64
C VAL A 81 -20.28 3.83 8.32
N VAL A 82 -20.13 2.53 8.04
CA VAL A 82 -18.81 1.96 7.69
C VAL A 82 -18.28 2.52 6.37
N THR A 83 -19.16 2.64 5.35
CA THR A 83 -18.76 3.20 4.05
C THR A 83 -18.31 4.66 4.19
N GLU A 84 -19.07 5.45 4.93
CA GLU A 84 -18.78 6.87 5.17
C GLU A 84 -17.47 7.06 5.94
N PHE A 85 -17.24 6.24 6.97
CA PHE A 85 -15.99 6.25 7.71
C PHE A 85 -14.77 6.01 6.81
N PHE A 86 -14.79 4.93 6.00
CA PHE A 86 -13.65 4.63 5.14
C PHE A 86 -13.49 5.62 3.99
N THR A 87 -14.58 6.19 3.47
CA THR A 87 -14.53 7.26 2.46
C THR A 87 -13.85 8.51 3.01
N ASN A 88 -14.19 8.90 4.24
CA ASN A 88 -13.57 10.05 4.90
C ASN A 88 -12.09 9.79 5.22
N LEU A 89 -11.77 8.61 5.73
CA LEU A 89 -10.40 8.20 6.01
C LEU A 89 -9.52 8.25 4.74
N GLU A 90 -10.04 7.74 3.62
CA GLU A 90 -9.35 7.79 2.33
C GLU A 90 -9.18 9.23 1.84
N ALA A 91 -10.20 10.07 1.99
CA ALA A 91 -10.12 11.48 1.61
C ALA A 91 -9.08 12.25 2.44
N GLU A 92 -9.03 12.01 3.75
CA GLU A 92 -8.02 12.60 4.64
C GLU A 92 -6.61 12.14 4.29
N ALA A 93 -6.41 10.82 4.06
CA ALA A 93 -5.13 10.28 3.64
C ALA A 93 -4.67 10.88 2.31
N ARG A 94 -5.57 11.01 1.34
CA ARG A 94 -5.33 11.61 0.03
C ARG A 94 -4.88 13.07 0.14
N ALA A 95 -5.60 13.87 0.92
CA ALA A 95 -5.27 15.28 1.14
C ALA A 95 -3.93 15.45 1.88
N ASN A 96 -3.69 14.62 2.89
CA ASN A 96 -2.44 14.65 3.65
C ASN A 96 -1.24 14.24 2.79
N ASN A 97 -1.35 13.17 2.00
CA ASN A 97 -0.29 12.72 1.10
C ASN A 97 0.04 13.77 0.03
N GLU A 98 -0.98 14.42 -0.54
CA GLU A 98 -0.78 15.52 -1.49
C GLU A 98 -0.01 16.68 -0.86
N ARG A 99 -0.40 17.10 0.35
CA ARG A 99 0.27 18.19 1.07
C ARG A 99 1.72 17.84 1.39
N LEU A 100 1.94 16.66 2.00
CA LEU A 100 3.28 16.19 2.38
C LEU A 100 4.17 15.96 1.17
N GLY A 101 3.61 15.41 0.08
CA GLY A 101 4.33 15.19 -1.17
C GLY A 101 4.79 16.50 -1.81
N LYS A 102 3.90 17.50 -1.88
CA LYS A 102 4.25 18.85 -2.37
C LYS A 102 5.35 19.50 -1.52
N GLU A 103 5.20 19.46 -0.20
CA GLU A 103 6.20 20.00 0.72
C GLU A 103 7.55 19.31 0.58
N PHE A 104 7.54 17.98 0.49
CA PHE A 104 8.75 17.19 0.26
C PHE A 104 9.44 17.59 -1.04
N LEU A 105 8.73 17.62 -2.17
CA LEU A 105 9.31 17.96 -3.48
C LEU A 105 9.80 19.40 -3.54
N GLU A 106 9.10 20.36 -2.94
CA GLU A 106 9.54 21.76 -2.85
C GLU A 106 10.86 21.92 -2.06
N ASN A 107 11.06 21.11 -1.04
CA ASN A 107 12.28 21.11 -0.27
C ASN A 107 13.40 20.30 -0.96
N ASN A 108 13.04 19.18 -1.59
CA ASN A 108 13.99 18.30 -2.24
C ASN A 108 14.67 18.95 -3.46
N LYS A 109 13.94 19.73 -4.27
CA LYS A 109 14.52 20.43 -5.43
C LYS A 109 15.62 21.45 -5.08
N LYS A 110 15.73 21.84 -3.80
CA LYS A 110 16.76 22.75 -3.28
C LYS A 110 18.03 22.01 -2.83
N GLN A 111 17.97 20.68 -2.78
CA GLN A 111 19.11 19.86 -2.35
C GLN A 111 20.18 19.81 -3.44
N GLU A 112 21.43 19.74 -3.01
CA GLU A 112 22.56 19.64 -3.93
C GLU A 112 22.45 18.38 -4.82
N GLY A 113 22.69 18.55 -6.11
CA GLY A 113 22.66 17.49 -7.09
C GLY A 113 21.27 17.06 -7.56
N VAL A 114 20.18 17.58 -6.98
CA VAL A 114 18.82 17.34 -7.43
C VAL A 114 18.49 18.21 -8.65
N LYS A 115 17.99 17.58 -9.70
CA LYS A 115 17.51 18.21 -10.93
C LYS A 115 16.02 17.98 -11.09
N VAL A 116 15.35 18.89 -11.82
CA VAL A 116 13.89 18.84 -12.04
C VAL A 116 13.63 18.90 -13.53
N THR A 117 12.78 18.04 -14.05
CA THR A 117 12.31 18.05 -15.44
C THR A 117 11.07 18.94 -15.61
N ALA A 118 10.68 19.18 -16.85
CA ALA A 118 9.48 19.97 -17.16
C ALA A 118 8.16 19.31 -16.66
N SER A 119 8.13 17.99 -16.52
CA SER A 119 7.00 17.24 -15.98
C SER A 119 6.88 17.30 -14.45
N GLY A 120 7.94 17.78 -13.76
CA GLY A 120 8.02 17.79 -12.31
C GLY A 120 8.73 16.57 -11.72
N LEU A 121 9.19 15.61 -12.54
CA LEU A 121 10.06 14.54 -12.07
C LEU A 121 11.35 15.16 -11.51
N GLN A 122 11.72 14.77 -10.28
CA GLN A 122 13.02 15.14 -9.72
C GLN A 122 13.93 13.93 -9.70
N TYR A 123 15.23 14.17 -9.93
CA TYR A 123 16.21 13.10 -9.94
C TYR A 123 17.58 13.57 -9.46
N GLN A 124 18.34 12.63 -8.92
CA GLN A 124 19.72 12.80 -8.53
C GLN A 124 20.56 11.70 -9.16
N ILE A 125 21.65 12.08 -9.81
CA ILE A 125 22.60 11.13 -10.38
C ILE A 125 23.55 10.67 -9.27
N VAL A 126 23.44 9.40 -8.89
CA VAL A 126 24.31 8.77 -7.87
C VAL A 126 25.58 8.23 -8.51
N LYS A 127 25.44 7.67 -9.72
CA LYS A 127 26.53 7.15 -10.52
C LYS A 127 26.22 7.34 -12.00
N GLU A 128 27.16 7.86 -12.73
CA GLU A 128 27.06 7.94 -14.20
C GLU A 128 27.28 6.57 -14.83
N GLY A 129 26.59 6.32 -15.93
CA GLY A 129 26.79 5.17 -16.82
C GLY A 129 27.37 5.61 -18.14
N THR A 130 27.99 4.69 -18.85
CA THR A 130 28.63 4.95 -20.16
C THR A 130 27.99 4.17 -21.31
N GLY A 131 27.02 3.30 -21.00
CA GLY A 131 26.32 2.50 -21.99
C GLY A 131 25.22 3.27 -22.73
N ILE A 132 24.42 2.55 -23.50
CA ILE A 132 23.35 3.13 -24.32
C ILE A 132 22.17 3.59 -23.46
N LYS A 133 21.41 4.55 -23.98
CA LYS A 133 20.13 4.96 -23.38
C LYS A 133 18.99 4.11 -23.92
N PRO A 134 18.03 3.71 -23.08
CA PRO A 134 16.83 3.03 -23.56
C PRO A 134 15.88 3.99 -24.28
N GLY A 135 15.23 3.51 -25.32
CA GLY A 135 14.07 4.15 -25.94
C GLY A 135 12.76 3.63 -25.36
N PRO A 136 11.61 4.20 -25.75
CA PRO A 136 10.29 3.87 -25.20
C PRO A 136 9.86 2.42 -25.46
N ASN A 137 10.37 1.78 -26.52
CA ASN A 137 10.03 0.41 -26.89
C ASN A 137 11.01 -0.65 -26.35
N ASP A 138 12.12 -0.21 -25.78
CA ASP A 138 13.18 -1.09 -25.31
C ASP A 138 12.79 -1.80 -23.99
N VAL A 139 13.59 -2.80 -23.65
CA VAL A 139 13.47 -3.53 -22.40
C VAL A 139 14.70 -3.20 -21.53
N VAL A 140 14.48 -2.95 -20.27
CA VAL A 140 15.53 -2.66 -19.28
C VAL A 140 15.59 -3.71 -18.19
N THR A 141 16.79 -4.04 -17.74
CA THR A 141 17.04 -4.82 -16.53
C THR A 141 17.62 -3.89 -15.47
N VAL A 142 16.99 -3.84 -14.31
CA VAL A 142 17.31 -2.91 -13.23
C VAL A 142 17.35 -3.60 -11.86
N HIS A 143 18.19 -3.09 -10.95
CA HIS A 143 17.91 -3.16 -9.54
C HIS A 143 17.23 -1.88 -9.08
N TYR A 144 16.25 -2.02 -8.17
CA TYR A 144 15.56 -0.87 -7.60
C TYR A 144 15.08 -1.13 -6.18
N THR A 145 14.89 -0.04 -5.45
CA THR A 145 14.15 -0.01 -4.19
C THR A 145 13.21 1.19 -4.20
N GLY A 146 11.91 0.92 -4.08
CA GLY A 146 10.86 1.91 -3.99
C GLY A 146 10.44 2.18 -2.53
N ARG A 147 10.37 3.47 -2.17
CA ARG A 147 10.00 3.94 -0.83
C ARG A 147 8.96 5.04 -0.89
N LEU A 148 8.16 5.13 0.16
CA LEU A 148 7.38 6.32 0.47
C LEU A 148 8.30 7.42 1.05
N ILE A 149 7.78 8.64 1.16
CA ILE A 149 8.55 9.79 1.71
C ILE A 149 8.89 9.64 3.20
N ASP A 150 8.20 8.77 3.93
CA ASP A 150 8.50 8.41 5.32
C ASP A 150 9.60 7.32 5.45
N GLY A 151 10.13 6.84 4.31
CA GLY A 151 11.15 5.81 4.25
C GLY A 151 10.62 4.38 4.17
N THR A 152 9.31 4.15 4.29
CA THR A 152 8.70 2.82 4.20
C THR A 152 8.97 2.21 2.83
N VAL A 153 9.66 1.06 2.79
CA VAL A 153 9.91 0.30 1.55
C VAL A 153 8.63 -0.43 1.18
N PHE A 154 8.17 -0.22 -0.06
CA PHE A 154 7.00 -0.92 -0.58
C PHE A 154 7.34 -1.98 -1.63
N ASP A 155 8.49 -1.86 -2.28
CA ASP A 155 8.97 -2.85 -3.24
C ASP A 155 10.48 -2.73 -3.45
N SER A 156 11.19 -3.88 -3.55
CA SER A 156 12.64 -3.91 -3.73
C SER A 156 13.09 -5.18 -4.44
N SER A 157 13.68 -5.02 -5.62
CA SER A 157 14.36 -6.10 -6.32
C SER A 157 15.65 -6.53 -5.62
N VAL A 158 16.25 -5.62 -4.84
CA VAL A 158 17.46 -5.90 -4.05
C VAL A 158 17.12 -6.86 -2.90
N GLU A 159 16.00 -6.63 -2.20
CA GLU A 159 15.55 -7.52 -1.13
C GLU A 159 15.12 -8.90 -1.66
N ARG A 160 14.60 -8.98 -2.90
CA ARG A 160 14.32 -10.25 -3.57
C ARG A 160 15.58 -10.99 -4.03
N GLY A 161 16.73 -10.32 -4.08
CA GLY A 161 18.01 -10.90 -4.47
C GLY A 161 18.21 -11.05 -5.99
N GLU A 162 17.29 -10.55 -6.83
CA GLU A 162 17.34 -10.66 -8.28
C GLU A 162 16.90 -9.36 -8.98
N PRO A 163 17.53 -8.98 -10.11
CA PRO A 163 17.12 -7.81 -10.88
C PRO A 163 15.76 -8.06 -11.56
N ALA A 164 15.02 -6.98 -11.76
CA ALA A 164 13.76 -7.01 -12.47
C ALA A 164 13.93 -6.52 -13.91
N THR A 165 13.07 -7.03 -14.81
CA THR A 165 13.09 -6.67 -16.22
C THR A 165 11.74 -6.07 -16.61
N PHE A 166 11.78 -4.89 -17.26
CA PHE A 166 10.60 -4.14 -17.65
C PHE A 166 10.68 -3.64 -19.09
N ALA A 167 9.55 -3.62 -19.80
CA ALA A 167 9.41 -2.80 -21.01
C ALA A 167 9.27 -1.33 -20.58
N VAL A 168 10.09 -0.45 -21.14
CA VAL A 168 10.14 0.98 -20.73
C VAL A 168 8.78 1.67 -20.82
N GLY A 169 8.00 1.38 -21.86
CA GLY A 169 6.68 1.97 -22.04
C GLY A 169 5.56 1.39 -21.16
N GLN A 170 5.84 0.43 -20.28
CA GLN A 170 4.83 -0.25 -19.45
C GLN A 170 4.97 0.00 -17.94
N VAL A 171 5.86 0.89 -17.57
CA VAL A 171 6.04 1.31 -16.15
C VAL A 171 5.35 2.65 -15.91
N ILE A 172 5.36 3.15 -14.67
CA ILE A 172 4.77 4.45 -14.33
C ILE A 172 5.43 5.60 -15.11
N PRO A 173 4.70 6.68 -15.43
CA PRO A 173 5.20 7.79 -16.27
C PRO A 173 6.54 8.35 -15.84
N GLY A 174 6.77 8.52 -14.53
CA GLY A 174 8.05 8.99 -14.00
C GLY A 174 9.22 8.05 -14.31
N TRP A 175 8.99 6.75 -14.37
CA TRP A 175 10.00 5.79 -14.80
C TRP A 175 10.20 5.81 -16.31
N VAL A 176 9.12 5.92 -17.09
CA VAL A 176 9.21 6.04 -18.56
C VAL A 176 10.10 7.21 -18.94
N GLU A 177 9.92 8.35 -18.29
CA GLU A 177 10.75 9.53 -18.51
C GLU A 177 12.18 9.34 -17.98
N GLY A 178 12.31 8.96 -16.72
CA GLY A 178 13.60 8.85 -16.02
C GLY A 178 14.55 7.84 -16.66
N LEU A 179 14.05 6.65 -17.01
CA LEU A 179 14.88 5.60 -17.63
C LEU A 179 15.45 6.02 -18.97
N GLN A 180 14.70 6.76 -19.79
CA GLN A 180 15.17 7.25 -21.08
C GLN A 180 16.27 8.32 -20.96
N MET A 181 16.42 8.93 -19.80
CA MET A 181 17.52 9.85 -19.49
C MET A 181 18.79 9.14 -19.01
N MET A 182 18.64 7.94 -18.43
CA MET A 182 19.76 7.16 -17.88
C MET A 182 20.60 6.49 -18.97
N ASN A 183 21.89 6.39 -18.74
CA ASN A 183 22.76 5.49 -19.51
C ASN A 183 22.85 4.12 -18.81
N GLU A 184 22.98 3.04 -19.57
CA GLU A 184 23.30 1.73 -19.01
C GLU A 184 24.56 1.79 -18.15
N GLY A 185 24.52 1.14 -16.98
CA GLY A 185 25.55 1.17 -15.95
C GLY A 185 25.42 2.31 -14.93
N SER A 186 24.43 3.22 -15.09
CA SER A 186 24.19 4.31 -14.15
C SER A 186 23.32 3.88 -12.95
N ALA A 187 23.39 4.66 -11.89
CA ALA A 187 22.49 4.58 -10.74
C ALA A 187 21.95 5.97 -10.41
N TRP A 188 20.64 6.09 -10.38
CA TRP A 188 19.94 7.35 -10.12
C TRP A 188 18.95 7.18 -9.00
N ARG A 189 18.63 8.28 -8.33
CA ARG A 189 17.48 8.39 -7.42
C ARG A 189 16.43 9.26 -8.06
N PHE A 190 15.22 8.72 -8.17
CA PHE A 190 14.04 9.44 -8.63
C PHE A 190 13.17 9.85 -7.45
N PHE A 191 12.58 11.03 -7.52
CA PHE A 191 11.55 11.53 -6.63
C PHE A 191 10.34 11.88 -7.52
N ILE A 192 9.34 11.04 -7.46
CA ILE A 192 8.25 11.01 -8.45
C ILE A 192 6.98 11.57 -7.82
N PRO A 193 6.47 12.72 -8.29
CA PRO A 193 5.17 13.21 -7.86
C PRO A 193 4.07 12.19 -8.21
N SER A 194 3.00 12.19 -7.43
CA SER A 194 1.92 11.21 -7.56
C SER A 194 1.32 11.13 -8.96
N GLU A 195 1.25 12.24 -9.67
CA GLU A 195 0.71 12.36 -11.03
C GLU A 195 1.54 11.58 -12.07
N LEU A 196 2.83 11.39 -11.79
CA LEU A 196 3.74 10.58 -12.59
C LEU A 196 3.91 9.15 -12.05
N ALA A 197 3.10 8.77 -11.06
CA ALA A 197 3.10 7.46 -10.41
C ALA A 197 1.70 6.83 -10.45
N TYR A 198 1.07 6.61 -9.30
CA TYR A 198 -0.22 5.93 -9.18
C TYR A 198 -1.40 6.89 -8.93
N GLY A 199 -1.15 8.20 -8.90
CA GLY A 199 -2.17 9.25 -8.82
C GLY A 199 -3.10 9.13 -7.63
N SER A 200 -4.35 9.55 -7.85
CA SER A 200 -5.38 9.61 -6.83
C SER A 200 -5.97 8.25 -6.41
N HIS A 201 -5.53 7.15 -7.02
CA HIS A 201 -6.06 5.81 -6.71
C HIS A 201 -5.12 5.01 -5.81
N GLY A 202 -3.81 5.28 -5.88
CA GLY A 202 -2.81 4.44 -5.23
C GLY A 202 -2.76 3.02 -5.82
N THR A 203 -2.00 2.12 -5.19
CA THR A 203 -2.00 0.69 -5.52
C THR A 203 -1.34 -0.12 -4.40
N GLY A 204 -1.93 -1.23 -3.99
CA GLY A 204 -1.40 -2.08 -2.92
C GLY A 204 -1.06 -1.28 -1.66
N PRO A 205 0.21 -1.29 -1.18
CA PRO A 205 0.63 -0.52 -0.01
C PRO A 205 0.80 0.99 -0.27
N ILE A 206 0.75 1.43 -1.54
CA ILE A 206 0.90 2.82 -1.94
C ILE A 206 -0.45 3.52 -1.87
N GLN A 207 -0.62 4.39 -0.90
CA GLN A 207 -1.85 5.14 -0.71
C GLN A 207 -2.06 6.20 -1.81
N PRO A 208 -3.31 6.68 -2.02
CA PRO A 208 -3.62 7.77 -2.94
C PRO A 208 -2.72 8.99 -2.75
N ASN A 209 -2.36 9.63 -3.85
CA ASN A 209 -1.53 10.84 -3.93
C ASN A 209 -0.13 10.72 -3.28
N SER A 210 0.40 9.51 -3.14
CA SER A 210 1.73 9.30 -2.58
C SER A 210 2.82 9.75 -3.55
N THR A 211 3.73 10.58 -3.09
CA THR A 211 5.02 10.84 -3.75
C THR A 211 5.96 9.66 -3.47
N LEU A 212 6.66 9.20 -4.49
CA LEU A 212 7.51 8.02 -4.42
C LEU A 212 8.99 8.37 -4.58
N ILE A 213 9.84 7.61 -3.90
CA ILE A 213 11.29 7.67 -4.03
C ILE A 213 11.77 6.32 -4.54
N PHE A 214 12.55 6.32 -5.62
CA PHE A 214 13.17 5.12 -6.16
C PHE A 214 14.67 5.28 -6.28
N ASP A 215 15.43 4.38 -5.68
CA ASP A 215 16.80 4.14 -6.03
C ASP A 215 16.82 3.15 -7.19
N VAL A 216 17.38 3.51 -8.34
CA VAL A 216 17.38 2.69 -9.56
C VAL A 216 18.79 2.53 -10.10
N GLN A 217 19.21 1.30 -10.32
CA GLN A 217 20.43 0.95 -11.04
C GLN A 217 20.06 0.32 -12.38
N LEU A 218 20.39 0.99 -13.48
CA LEU A 218 20.17 0.48 -14.83
C LEU A 218 21.31 -0.47 -15.22
N ILE A 219 21.05 -1.76 -15.18
CA ILE A 219 22.07 -2.81 -15.41
C ILE A 219 22.25 -3.07 -16.90
N LYS A 220 21.14 -3.18 -17.66
CA LYS A 220 21.18 -3.55 -19.08
C LYS A 220 20.02 -2.93 -19.84
N VAL A 221 20.30 -2.55 -21.08
CA VAL A 221 19.33 -2.14 -22.10
C VAL A 221 19.30 -3.17 -23.22
N THR A 222 18.11 -3.70 -23.50
CA THR A 222 17.88 -4.61 -24.64
C THR A 222 17.02 -3.87 -25.66
N LYS A 223 17.58 -3.57 -26.81
CA LYS A 223 16.91 -2.90 -27.93
C LYS A 223 15.86 -3.83 -28.54
N LYS A 224 14.69 -3.24 -28.86
CA LYS A 224 13.63 -3.89 -29.63
C LYS A 224 13.51 -3.29 -31.02
#